data_7f74855bcec8e13ab292382d680041b9
#
_entry.id   7f74855bcec8e13ab292382d680041b9
#
_cell.length_a   1.000
_cell.length_b   1.000
_cell.length_c   1.000
_cell.angle_alpha   90.00
_cell.angle_beta   90.00
_cell.angle_gamma   90.00
#
_symmetry.space_group_name_H-M   'P 1'
#
loop_
_entity.id
_entity.type
_entity.pdbx_description
1 polymer ?
#
loop_
_entity_poly.entity_id
_entity_poly.type
_entity_poly.pdbx_seq_one_letter_code
_entity_poly.pdbx_strand_id
1 'polypeptide(L)'
;RLEDAIIDHLCESGGFVFVDYHDGEAKGRYDKARALDPALVLDFIQKTQEKIWKSLQGIHGEETGKIVLDHLCKELETKGILKVLRQGFKCYGKKLRVAVFAPNNAMNPDTLVLYQANVLSVTRQLYYSEEHTNSLDLVLFLNGLPIITAELKNPLSGQTVEHAKKQYKRDRDPR
;
A
#
# COMPACT_ATOMS: atom_id res chain seq x y z
N ARG A 1 12.73 -20.89 1.86
CA ARG A 1 12.87 -20.23 0.55
C ARG A 1 13.45 -18.84 0.71
N LEU A 2 13.99 -18.25 -0.37
CA LEU A 2 14.54 -16.88 -0.30
C LEU A 2 13.47 -15.87 0.09
N GLU A 3 12.26 -16.01 -0.43
CA GLU A 3 11.10 -15.18 -0.07
C GLU A 3 10.85 -15.20 1.44
N ASP A 4 10.80 -16.39 2.06
CA ASP A 4 10.53 -16.55 3.48
C ASP A 4 11.60 -15.85 4.32
N ALA A 5 12.88 -16.03 3.98
CA ALA A 5 13.99 -15.38 4.69
C ALA A 5 13.93 -13.83 4.59
N ILE A 6 13.50 -13.28 3.46
CA ILE A 6 13.32 -11.84 3.29
C ILE A 6 12.14 -11.35 4.14
N ILE A 7 11.02 -12.07 4.11
CA ILE A 7 9.84 -11.73 4.91
C ILE A 7 10.16 -11.78 6.39
N ASP A 8 10.79 -12.86 6.85
CA ASP A 8 11.18 -13.02 8.26
C ASP A 8 12.07 -11.85 8.71
N HIS A 9 13.09 -11.49 7.91
CA HIS A 9 13.97 -10.37 8.22
C HIS A 9 13.23 -9.02 8.26
N LEU A 10 12.33 -8.76 7.31
CA LEU A 10 11.53 -7.54 7.29
C LEU A 10 10.60 -7.45 8.50
N CYS A 11 10.00 -8.56 8.91
CA CYS A 11 9.12 -8.61 10.07
C CYS A 11 9.87 -8.50 11.40
N GLU A 12 11.02 -9.17 11.53
CA GLU A 12 11.80 -9.19 12.79
C GLU A 12 12.57 -7.89 13.02
N SER A 13 13.13 -7.30 11.96
CA SER A 13 14.06 -6.17 12.06
C SER A 13 13.60 -4.91 11.34
N GLY A 14 12.71 -5.03 10.35
CA GLY A 14 12.27 -3.93 9.50
C GLY A 14 10.97 -3.25 9.94
N GLY A 15 10.31 -3.77 10.98
CA GLY A 15 9.02 -3.24 11.44
C GLY A 15 7.85 -3.50 10.50
N PHE A 16 7.98 -4.47 9.59
CA PHE A 16 6.91 -4.88 8.70
C PHE A 16 6.00 -5.92 9.36
N VAL A 17 4.74 -5.95 8.90
CA VAL A 17 3.77 -6.99 9.23
C VAL A 17 3.52 -7.83 7.98
N PHE A 18 3.60 -9.16 8.09
CA PHE A 18 3.22 -10.03 7.00
C PHE A 18 1.70 -10.07 6.84
N VAL A 19 1.21 -9.85 5.62
CA VAL A 19 -0.21 -9.91 5.28
C VAL A 19 -0.40 -10.96 4.20
N ASP A 20 -1.19 -12.00 4.50
CA ASP A 20 -1.52 -13.04 3.54
C ASP A 20 -2.89 -12.76 2.90
N TYR A 21 -2.87 -12.34 1.63
CA TYR A 21 -4.11 -12.09 0.88
C TYR A 21 -4.73 -13.37 0.29
N HIS A 22 -4.08 -14.52 0.45
CA HIS A 22 -4.57 -15.81 -0.04
C HIS A 22 -5.30 -16.60 1.04
N ASP A 23 -4.95 -16.37 2.31
CA ASP A 23 -5.51 -17.10 3.44
C ASP A 23 -5.66 -16.21 4.69
N GLY A 24 -6.36 -16.74 5.70
CA GLY A 24 -6.57 -16.05 6.97
C GLY A 24 -7.50 -14.82 6.88
N GLU A 25 -7.32 -13.89 7.82
CA GLU A 25 -8.18 -12.72 7.98
C GLU A 25 -8.11 -11.72 6.82
N ALA A 26 -6.99 -11.69 6.11
CA ALA A 26 -6.79 -10.77 4.99
C ALA A 26 -7.17 -11.36 3.63
N LYS A 27 -7.66 -12.61 3.60
CA LYS A 27 -8.04 -13.29 2.36
C LYS A 27 -9.03 -12.46 1.54
N GLY A 28 -8.65 -12.18 0.29
CA GLY A 28 -9.47 -11.42 -0.66
C GLY A 28 -9.63 -9.93 -0.35
N ARG A 29 -8.90 -9.40 0.64
CA ARG A 29 -8.98 -8.00 1.05
C ARG A 29 -8.29 -7.04 0.06
N TYR A 30 -7.29 -7.52 -0.67
CA TYR A 30 -6.63 -6.73 -1.70
C TYR A 30 -7.59 -6.44 -2.85
N ASP A 31 -7.81 -5.17 -3.12
CA ASP A 31 -8.63 -4.68 -4.23
C ASP A 31 -7.77 -4.58 -5.50
N LYS A 32 -7.93 -5.54 -6.40
CA LYS A 32 -7.15 -5.60 -7.65
C LYS A 32 -7.48 -4.45 -8.59
N ALA A 33 -8.74 -4.01 -8.64
CA ALA A 33 -9.17 -2.91 -9.50
C ALA A 33 -8.55 -1.57 -9.05
N ARG A 34 -8.40 -1.37 -7.74
CA ARG A 34 -7.79 -0.17 -7.16
C ARG A 34 -6.29 -0.33 -6.90
N ALA A 35 -5.76 -1.54 -6.99
CA ALA A 35 -4.37 -1.88 -6.68
C ALA A 35 -3.94 -1.45 -5.26
N LEU A 36 -4.76 -1.67 -4.24
CA LEU A 36 -4.50 -1.32 -2.84
C LEU A 36 -5.25 -2.24 -1.86
N ASP A 37 -4.92 -2.14 -0.57
CA ASP A 37 -5.68 -2.74 0.52
C ASP A 37 -6.62 -1.68 1.14
N PRO A 38 -7.93 -1.70 0.83
CA PRO A 38 -8.87 -0.69 1.28
C PRO A 38 -8.97 -0.58 2.80
N ALA A 39 -8.90 -1.71 3.49
CA ALA A 39 -9.04 -1.74 4.94
C ALA A 39 -7.88 -1.02 5.64
N LEU A 40 -6.64 -1.27 5.21
CA LEU A 40 -5.47 -0.58 5.78
C LEU A 40 -5.46 0.92 5.45
N VAL A 41 -5.85 1.30 4.22
CA VAL A 41 -5.95 2.72 3.84
C VAL A 41 -6.97 3.45 4.71
N LEU A 42 -8.17 2.89 4.83
CA LEU A 42 -9.25 3.53 5.59
C LEU A 42 -8.97 3.54 7.09
N ASP A 43 -8.39 2.46 7.64
CA ASP A 43 -7.99 2.39 9.05
C ASP A 43 -6.98 3.49 9.41
N PHE A 44 -5.95 3.67 8.57
CA PHE A 44 -4.98 4.74 8.77
C PHE A 44 -5.62 6.13 8.75
N ILE A 45 -6.49 6.41 7.78
CA ILE A 45 -7.19 7.71 7.67
C ILE A 45 -8.09 7.95 8.88
N GLN A 46 -8.85 6.95 9.29
CA GLN A 46 -9.76 7.06 10.44
C GLN A 46 -9.01 7.31 11.74
N LYS A 47 -7.93 6.57 12.00
CA LYS A 47 -7.13 6.69 13.22
C LYS A 47 -6.37 8.01 13.31
N THR A 48 -5.86 8.50 12.20
CA THR A 48 -4.97 9.68 12.21
C THR A 48 -5.69 10.99 11.90
N GLN A 49 -6.91 10.93 11.34
CA GLN A 49 -7.65 12.11 10.86
C GLN A 49 -9.15 12.03 11.22
N GLU A 50 -9.44 11.62 12.44
CA GLU A 50 -10.79 11.33 12.93
C GLU A 50 -11.79 12.48 12.69
N LYS A 51 -11.36 13.72 12.93
CA LYS A 51 -12.24 14.92 12.76
C LYS A 51 -12.65 15.10 11.30
N ILE A 52 -11.71 14.90 10.36
CA ILE A 52 -11.98 15.00 8.93
C ILE A 52 -12.87 13.85 8.49
N TRP A 53 -12.56 12.63 8.97
CA TRP A 53 -13.35 11.45 8.68
C TRP A 53 -14.80 11.62 9.13
N LYS A 54 -15.07 12.03 10.37
CA LYS A 54 -16.42 12.28 10.89
C LYS A 54 -17.16 13.35 10.10
N SER A 55 -16.46 14.39 9.65
CA SER A 55 -17.06 15.43 8.79
C SER A 55 -17.50 14.88 7.45
N LEU A 56 -16.70 14.01 6.81
CA LEU A 56 -17.08 13.34 5.56
C LEU A 56 -18.22 12.34 5.79
N GLN A 57 -18.17 11.59 6.89
CA GLN A 57 -19.21 10.62 7.26
C GLN A 57 -20.55 11.29 7.53
N GLY A 58 -20.55 12.50 8.10
CA GLY A 58 -21.77 13.30 8.26
C GLY A 58 -22.42 13.72 6.93
N ILE A 59 -21.64 13.79 5.83
CA ILE A 59 -22.13 14.14 4.49
C ILE A 59 -22.53 12.88 3.70
N HIS A 60 -21.74 11.81 3.77
CA HIS A 60 -21.84 10.66 2.87
C HIS A 60 -22.31 9.36 3.55
N GLY A 61 -22.45 9.36 4.88
CA GLY A 61 -22.92 8.19 5.62
C GLY A 61 -22.04 6.97 5.40
N GLU A 62 -22.66 5.83 5.09
CA GLU A 62 -21.99 4.54 4.85
C GLU A 62 -21.13 4.51 3.58
N GLU A 63 -21.41 5.37 2.61
CA GLU A 63 -20.63 5.47 1.35
C GLU A 63 -19.28 6.18 1.51
N THR A 64 -18.98 6.75 2.68
CA THR A 64 -17.77 7.56 2.93
C THR A 64 -16.51 6.82 2.54
N GLY A 65 -16.37 5.56 2.92
CA GLY A 65 -15.17 4.75 2.61
C GLY A 65 -14.94 4.61 1.11
N LYS A 66 -15.99 4.27 0.37
CA LYS A 66 -15.94 4.14 -1.09
C LYS A 66 -15.57 5.46 -1.76
N ILE A 67 -16.22 6.54 -1.35
CA ILE A 67 -15.98 7.88 -1.90
C ILE A 67 -14.54 8.35 -1.65
N VAL A 68 -14.01 8.13 -0.45
CA VAL A 68 -12.63 8.45 -0.10
C VAL A 68 -11.65 7.66 -0.97
N LEU A 69 -11.89 6.36 -1.16
CA LEU A 69 -11.05 5.51 -2.02
C LEU A 69 -11.11 5.92 -3.49
N ASP A 70 -12.27 6.26 -4.02
CA ASP A 70 -12.43 6.69 -5.40
C ASP A 70 -11.68 8.02 -5.66
N HIS A 71 -11.75 8.98 -4.72
CA HIS A 71 -10.95 10.21 -4.79
C HIS A 71 -9.44 9.94 -4.70
N LEU A 72 -9.03 9.02 -3.82
CA LEU A 72 -7.63 8.61 -3.71
C LEU A 72 -7.12 8.01 -5.02
N CYS A 73 -7.85 7.05 -5.61
CA CYS A 73 -7.46 6.42 -6.87
C CYS A 73 -7.30 7.44 -8.00
N LYS A 74 -8.25 8.35 -8.14
CA LYS A 74 -8.16 9.44 -9.13
C LYS A 74 -6.92 10.32 -8.93
N GLU A 75 -6.57 10.63 -7.69
CA GLU A 75 -5.35 11.39 -7.40
C GLU A 75 -4.07 10.59 -7.66
N LEU A 76 -4.07 9.27 -7.38
CA LEU A 76 -2.96 8.37 -7.70
C LEU A 76 -2.72 8.28 -9.21
N GLU A 77 -3.77 8.16 -10.01
CA GLU A 77 -3.70 8.13 -11.47
C GLU A 77 -3.17 9.44 -12.06
N THR A 78 -3.61 10.59 -11.54
CA THR A 78 -3.26 11.89 -12.08
C THR A 78 -1.92 12.44 -11.61
N LYS A 79 -1.54 12.15 -10.35
CA LYS A 79 -0.36 12.76 -9.71
C LYS A 79 0.76 11.77 -9.40
N GLY A 80 0.47 10.49 -9.45
CA GLY A 80 1.39 9.42 -9.06
C GLY A 80 1.55 9.27 -7.54
N ILE A 81 2.00 8.08 -7.14
CA ILE A 81 2.06 7.67 -5.74
C ILE A 81 2.97 8.55 -4.88
N LEU A 82 4.15 8.94 -5.35
CA LEU A 82 5.08 9.76 -4.57
C LEU A 82 4.49 11.11 -4.17
N LYS A 83 3.74 11.75 -5.07
CA LYS A 83 3.12 13.04 -4.80
C LYS A 83 1.97 12.89 -3.82
N VAL A 84 1.16 11.84 -3.95
CA VAL A 84 0.06 11.54 -3.04
C VAL A 84 0.58 11.19 -1.65
N LEU A 85 1.63 10.38 -1.52
CA LEU A 85 2.27 10.08 -0.23
C LEU A 85 2.78 11.35 0.47
N ARG A 86 3.41 12.26 -0.28
CA ARG A 86 3.99 13.50 0.30
C ARG A 86 2.96 14.58 0.60
N GLN A 87 1.96 14.74 -0.26
CA GLN A 87 1.05 15.87 -0.21
C GLN A 87 -0.36 15.51 0.24
N GLY A 88 -0.70 14.20 0.24
CA GLY A 88 -2.07 13.74 0.43
C GLY A 88 -2.95 14.03 -0.79
N PHE A 89 -4.23 13.93 -0.60
CA PHE A 89 -5.25 14.16 -1.63
C PHE A 89 -6.43 14.95 -1.08
N LYS A 90 -7.28 15.45 -1.97
CA LYS A 90 -8.48 16.18 -1.60
C LYS A 90 -9.72 15.32 -1.81
N CYS A 91 -10.63 15.34 -0.84
CA CYS A 91 -11.95 14.74 -0.91
C CYS A 91 -12.96 15.75 -0.39
N TYR A 92 -13.86 16.23 -1.24
CA TYR A 92 -14.86 17.25 -0.93
C TYR A 92 -14.30 18.46 -0.18
N GLY A 93 -13.21 19.03 -0.69
CA GLY A 93 -12.54 20.19 -0.11
C GLY A 93 -11.72 19.90 1.15
N LYS A 94 -11.81 18.70 1.70
CA LYS A 94 -10.98 18.25 2.85
C LYS A 94 -9.69 17.63 2.35
N LYS A 95 -8.58 17.97 3.00
CA LYS A 95 -7.27 17.37 2.70
C LYS A 95 -7.05 16.16 3.59
N LEU A 96 -6.85 15.01 2.96
CA LEU A 96 -6.53 13.73 3.60
C LEU A 96 -5.09 13.34 3.32
N ARG A 97 -4.42 12.72 4.30
CA ARG A 97 -3.10 12.14 4.18
C ARG A 97 -3.21 10.61 4.16
N VAL A 98 -2.36 9.96 3.38
CA VAL A 98 -2.25 8.50 3.31
C VAL A 98 -1.01 7.96 4.01
N ALA A 99 -0.10 8.85 4.43
CA ALA A 99 1.08 8.53 5.20
C ALA A 99 1.56 9.75 5.99
N VAL A 100 2.32 9.54 7.04
CA VAL A 100 3.01 10.57 7.82
C VAL A 100 4.51 10.26 7.81
N PHE A 101 5.31 11.21 7.36
CA PHE A 101 6.77 11.07 7.35
C PHE A 101 7.37 11.44 8.72
N ALA A 102 8.56 10.89 9.00
CA ALA A 102 9.27 11.18 10.22
C ALA A 102 9.46 12.70 10.39
N PRO A 103 9.16 13.25 11.55
CA PRO A 103 9.42 14.67 11.82
C PRO A 103 10.93 14.94 11.85
N ASN A 104 11.35 16.10 11.36
CA ASN A 104 12.76 16.51 11.36
C ASN A 104 13.34 16.67 12.79
N ASN A 105 12.49 16.81 13.79
CA ASN A 105 12.87 16.89 15.21
C ASN A 105 11.77 16.31 16.10
N ALA A 106 12.14 15.91 17.30
CA ALA A 106 11.23 15.33 18.29
C ALA A 106 10.44 16.37 19.11
N MET A 107 10.39 17.64 18.69
CA MET A 107 9.76 18.72 19.47
C MET A 107 8.24 18.67 19.48
N ASN A 108 7.63 17.95 18.54
CA ASN A 108 6.18 17.77 18.53
C ASN A 108 5.81 16.30 18.72
N PRO A 109 5.44 15.88 19.94
CA PRO A 109 5.08 14.51 20.25
C PRO A 109 3.86 14.03 19.46
N ASP A 110 2.91 14.90 19.12
CA ASP A 110 1.73 14.52 18.33
C ASP A 110 2.10 14.05 16.92
N THR A 111 3.11 14.69 16.31
CA THR A 111 3.60 14.26 14.99
C THR A 111 4.29 12.91 15.07
N LEU A 112 4.98 12.61 16.16
CA LEU A 112 5.60 11.32 16.37
C LEU A 112 4.55 10.20 16.50
N VAL A 113 3.48 10.44 17.24
CA VAL A 113 2.35 9.51 17.38
C VAL A 113 1.71 9.23 16.01
N LEU A 114 1.49 10.26 15.21
CA LEU A 114 0.95 10.11 13.85
C LEU A 114 1.92 9.35 12.93
N TYR A 115 3.23 9.59 13.05
CA TYR A 115 4.23 8.83 12.30
C TYR A 115 4.25 7.36 12.69
N GLN A 116 4.15 7.05 13.98
CA GLN A 116 4.09 5.68 14.49
C GLN A 116 2.80 4.93 14.11
N ALA A 117 1.76 5.65 13.71
CA ALA A 117 0.53 5.06 13.20
C ALA A 117 0.65 4.49 11.78
N ASN A 118 1.75 4.76 11.06
CA ASN A 118 1.99 4.10 9.79
C ASN A 118 2.15 2.60 9.97
N VAL A 119 1.57 1.84 9.05
CA VAL A 119 1.69 0.39 8.96
C VAL A 119 2.49 0.04 7.72
N LEU A 120 3.67 -0.55 7.92
CA LEU A 120 4.43 -1.19 6.87
C LEU A 120 4.00 -2.65 6.79
N SER A 121 3.61 -3.12 5.61
CA SER A 121 3.28 -4.53 5.42
C SER A 121 3.95 -5.12 4.19
N VAL A 122 4.16 -6.42 4.21
CA VAL A 122 4.74 -7.20 3.13
C VAL A 122 3.84 -8.39 2.81
N THR A 123 3.69 -8.67 1.52
CA THR A 123 3.01 -9.89 1.04
C THR A 123 3.86 -10.58 -0.02
N ARG A 124 3.60 -11.86 -0.21
CA ARG A 124 4.20 -12.66 -1.27
C ARG A 124 3.18 -13.13 -2.28
N GLN A 125 3.63 -13.41 -3.50
CA GLN A 125 2.85 -14.00 -4.59
C GLN A 125 1.52 -13.26 -4.82
N LEU A 126 1.58 -11.90 -4.84
CA LEU A 126 0.39 -11.07 -4.98
C LEU A 126 -0.20 -11.18 -6.40
N TYR A 127 -1.40 -11.70 -6.53
CA TYR A 127 -2.18 -11.63 -7.78
C TYR A 127 -2.75 -10.23 -7.95
N TYR A 128 -2.16 -9.44 -8.87
CA TYR A 128 -2.45 -8.01 -9.01
C TYR A 128 -3.48 -7.68 -10.10
N SER A 129 -3.83 -8.62 -10.97
CA SER A 129 -4.74 -8.39 -12.08
C SER A 129 -6.03 -9.17 -11.93
N GLU A 130 -7.12 -8.62 -12.47
CA GLU A 130 -8.39 -9.32 -12.65
C GLU A 130 -8.43 -10.17 -13.92
N GLU A 131 -7.59 -9.83 -14.91
CA GLU A 131 -7.60 -10.47 -16.24
C GLU A 131 -6.70 -11.70 -16.34
N HIS A 132 -5.69 -11.83 -15.47
CA HIS A 132 -4.74 -12.93 -15.51
C HIS A 132 -4.25 -13.34 -14.11
N THR A 133 -3.65 -14.53 -14.02
CA THR A 133 -3.15 -15.12 -12.76
C THR A 133 -1.68 -14.83 -12.48
N ASN A 134 -1.08 -13.83 -13.13
CA ASN A 134 0.29 -13.44 -12.84
C ASN A 134 0.40 -12.88 -11.41
N SER A 135 1.45 -13.25 -10.71
CA SER A 135 1.74 -12.78 -9.36
C SER A 135 3.06 -11.99 -9.31
N LEU A 136 3.15 -11.11 -8.34
CA LEU A 136 4.39 -10.45 -7.93
C LEU A 136 5.00 -11.25 -6.78
N ASP A 137 6.31 -11.56 -6.85
CA ASP A 137 6.95 -12.39 -5.83
C ASP A 137 6.87 -11.77 -4.44
N LEU A 138 7.23 -10.48 -4.31
CA LEU A 138 7.07 -9.71 -3.08
C LEU A 138 6.53 -8.32 -3.37
N VAL A 139 5.63 -7.84 -2.52
CA VAL A 139 5.12 -6.46 -2.55
C VAL A 139 5.16 -5.89 -1.14
N LEU A 140 5.73 -4.69 -1.01
CA LEU A 140 5.76 -3.94 0.23
C LEU A 140 4.74 -2.81 0.15
N PHE A 141 4.01 -2.63 1.24
CA PHE A 141 2.95 -1.64 1.36
C PHE A 141 3.23 -0.65 2.48
N LEU A 142 2.75 0.57 2.30
CA LEU A 142 2.62 1.58 3.35
C LEU A 142 1.14 1.94 3.48
N ASN A 143 0.56 1.66 4.64
CA ASN A 143 -0.86 1.92 4.92
C ASN A 143 -1.81 1.36 3.83
N GLY A 144 -1.51 0.18 3.29
CA GLY A 144 -2.31 -0.46 2.24
C GLY A 144 -2.02 0.01 0.81
N LEU A 145 -1.11 0.98 0.60
CA LEU A 145 -0.65 1.40 -0.73
C LEU A 145 0.63 0.64 -1.10
N PRO A 146 0.70 -0.04 -2.26
CA PRO A 146 1.91 -0.72 -2.71
C PRO A 146 2.98 0.32 -3.07
N ILE A 147 4.15 0.21 -2.45
CA ILE A 147 5.26 1.15 -2.64
C ILE A 147 6.47 0.54 -3.31
N ILE A 148 6.68 -0.75 -3.15
CA ILE A 148 7.81 -1.49 -3.73
C ILE A 148 7.30 -2.86 -4.20
N THR A 149 7.74 -3.26 -5.38
CA THR A 149 7.60 -4.63 -5.89
C THR A 149 8.98 -5.22 -6.12
N ALA A 150 9.14 -6.50 -5.80
CA ALA A 150 10.38 -7.24 -6.05
C ALA A 150 10.10 -8.55 -6.78
N GLU A 151 10.92 -8.85 -7.77
CA GLU A 151 10.94 -10.09 -8.51
C GLU A 151 12.20 -10.86 -8.14
N LEU A 152 12.05 -12.04 -7.59
CA LEU A 152 13.16 -12.86 -7.12
C LEU A 152 13.59 -13.84 -8.21
N LYS A 153 14.88 -13.88 -8.50
CA LYS A 153 15.44 -14.78 -9.50
C LYS A 153 16.40 -15.76 -8.83
N ASN A 154 16.20 -17.04 -9.14
CA ASN A 154 17.11 -18.08 -8.68
C ASN A 154 18.31 -18.16 -9.64
N PRO A 155 19.54 -17.87 -9.18
CA PRO A 155 20.73 -17.94 -10.02
C PRO A 155 21.00 -19.37 -10.57
N LEU A 156 20.54 -20.40 -9.87
CA LEU A 156 20.69 -21.79 -10.29
C LEU A 156 19.83 -22.17 -11.50
N SER A 157 18.79 -21.37 -11.82
CA SER A 157 17.92 -21.58 -12.99
C SER A 157 18.41 -20.86 -14.26
N GLY A 158 19.60 -20.24 -14.24
CA GLY A 158 20.12 -19.45 -15.37
C GLY A 158 19.39 -18.12 -15.60
N GLN A 159 18.47 -17.76 -14.71
CA GLN A 159 17.77 -16.47 -14.78
C GLN A 159 18.65 -15.35 -14.26
N THR A 160 18.72 -14.24 -15.00
CA THR A 160 19.56 -13.09 -14.70
C THR A 160 18.73 -11.83 -14.43
N VAL A 161 19.38 -10.77 -13.95
CA VAL A 161 18.78 -9.43 -13.80
C VAL A 161 18.20 -8.94 -15.13
N GLU A 162 18.82 -9.28 -16.27
CA GLU A 162 18.29 -8.90 -17.58
C GLU A 162 16.96 -9.61 -17.91
N HIS A 163 16.80 -10.86 -17.49
CA HIS A 163 15.52 -11.56 -17.62
C HIS A 163 14.44 -10.89 -16.75
N ALA A 164 14.77 -10.48 -15.52
CA ALA A 164 13.86 -9.74 -14.66
C ALA A 164 13.44 -8.39 -15.27
N LYS A 165 14.39 -7.60 -15.79
CA LYS A 165 14.11 -6.33 -16.48
C LYS A 165 13.20 -6.53 -17.69
N LYS A 166 13.44 -7.58 -18.49
CA LYS A 166 12.60 -7.90 -19.65
C LYS A 166 11.18 -8.25 -19.24
N GLN A 167 11.02 -9.03 -18.17
CA GLN A 167 9.73 -9.40 -17.61
C GLN A 167 8.93 -8.16 -17.15
N TYR A 168 9.58 -7.23 -16.42
CA TYR A 168 8.93 -5.98 -16.02
C TYR A 168 8.52 -5.09 -17.19
N LYS A 169 9.30 -5.08 -18.27
CA LYS A 169 9.05 -4.19 -19.42
C LYS A 169 8.04 -4.75 -20.42
N ARG A 170 7.90 -6.08 -20.52
CA ARG A 170 7.14 -6.72 -21.60
C ARG A 170 5.97 -7.54 -21.10
N ASP A 171 6.15 -8.25 -20.00
CA ASP A 171 5.20 -9.27 -19.55
C ASP A 171 4.26 -8.73 -18.46
N ARG A 172 4.58 -7.55 -17.90
CA ARG A 172 3.76 -6.88 -16.89
C ARG A 172 3.24 -5.57 -17.47
N ASP A 173 2.02 -5.64 -18.03
CA ASP A 173 1.31 -4.45 -18.48
C ASP A 173 0.86 -3.65 -17.25
N PRO A 174 1.22 -2.36 -17.13
CA PRO A 174 0.79 -1.49 -16.05
C PRO A 174 -0.66 -1.02 -16.17
N ARG A 175 -1.38 -1.42 -17.23
CA ARG A 175 -2.78 -1.08 -17.48
C ARG A 175 -3.71 -2.10 -16.89
#